data_e515e8c60b12c48a4d92fdbb36d32fc1
#
_entry.id   e515e8c60b12c48a4d92fdbb36d32fc1
#
_cell.length_a   1.000
_cell.length_b   1.000
_cell.length_c   1.000
_cell.angle_alpha   90.00
_cell.angle_beta   90.00
_cell.angle_gamma   90.00
#
_symmetry.space_group_name_H-M   'P 1'
#
loop_
_entity.id
_entity.type
_entity.pdbx_description
1 polymer ?
#
loop_
_entity_poly.entity_id
_entity_poly.type
_entity_poly.pdbx_seq_one_letter_code
_entity_poly.pdbx_strand_id
1 'polypeptide(L)'
;MNAESQVIDILLLGSGGREHAIAKKLAASPRCGKLYIAPGNGGTSQEGENISLDENDPAAVAAFAKDHACGMVVIGPEAPLVVGVADAVREAGIPCFGPGAEGAQMEGSKLF
;
A
#
# COMPACT_ATOMS: atom_id res chain seq x y z
N MET A 1 0.15 -18.70 -17.71
CA MET A 1 0.78 -17.64 -16.90
C MET A 1 0.95 -18.13 -15.48
N ASN A 2 2.10 -17.98 -14.93
CA ASN A 2 2.34 -18.42 -13.57
C ASN A 2 2.29 -17.22 -12.61
N ALA A 3 2.31 -17.52 -11.30
CA ALA A 3 2.18 -16.49 -10.29
C ALA A 3 3.33 -15.51 -10.30
N GLU A 4 4.48 -15.92 -10.78
CA GLU A 4 5.67 -15.07 -10.76
C GLU A 4 5.56 -13.91 -11.72
N SER A 5 4.73 -14.03 -12.75
CA SER A 5 4.55 -12.94 -13.68
C SER A 5 3.54 -11.92 -13.22
N GLN A 6 2.88 -12.19 -12.08
CA GLN A 6 1.85 -11.28 -11.57
C GLN A 6 2.50 -10.25 -10.65
N VAL A 7 2.85 -9.13 -11.23
CA VAL A 7 3.44 -8.02 -10.52
C VAL A 7 2.35 -6.98 -10.29
N ILE A 8 2.26 -6.45 -9.07
CA ILE A 8 1.25 -5.44 -8.73
C ILE A 8 1.92 -4.18 -8.23
N ASP A 9 1.29 -3.06 -8.50
CA ASP A 9 1.70 -1.79 -7.92
C ASP A 9 1.00 -1.64 -6.58
N ILE A 10 1.70 -1.05 -5.61
CA ILE A 10 1.25 -1.02 -4.22
C ILE A 10 1.25 0.42 -3.73
N LEU A 11 0.21 0.80 -3.00
CA LEU A 11 0.15 2.07 -2.29
C LEU A 11 0.27 1.80 -0.80
N LEU A 12 1.30 2.36 -0.18
CA LEU A 12 1.53 2.25 1.26
C LEU A 12 1.21 3.59 1.90
N LEU A 13 0.35 3.59 2.92
CA LEU A 13 -0.03 4.81 3.62
C LEU A 13 0.77 4.95 4.91
N GLY A 14 1.33 6.13 5.13
CA GLY A 14 2.03 6.43 6.36
C GLY A 14 3.30 7.21 6.10
N SER A 15 3.97 7.61 7.20
CA SER A 15 5.17 8.44 7.11
C SER A 15 6.18 8.17 8.21
N GLY A 16 5.92 7.21 9.10
CA GLY A 16 6.81 6.94 10.22
C GLY A 16 7.88 5.90 9.90
N GLY A 17 8.72 5.61 10.91
CA GLY A 17 9.75 4.60 10.76
C GLY A 17 9.20 3.21 10.52
N ARG A 18 8.03 2.93 11.07
CA ARG A 18 7.35 1.67 10.82
C ARG A 18 7.01 1.50 9.35
N GLU A 19 6.51 2.58 8.73
CA GLU A 19 6.19 2.54 7.31
C GLU A 19 7.44 2.45 6.46
N HIS A 20 8.56 3.02 6.90
CA HIS A 20 9.82 2.84 6.20
C HIS A 20 10.22 1.35 6.20
N ALA A 21 10.08 0.68 7.34
CA ALA A 21 10.40 -0.74 7.42
C ALA A 21 9.48 -1.57 6.51
N ILE A 22 8.19 -1.22 6.48
CA ILE A 22 7.24 -1.90 5.61
C ILE A 22 7.60 -1.66 4.15
N ALA A 23 7.94 -0.41 3.80
CA ALA A 23 8.29 -0.06 2.43
C ALA A 23 9.50 -0.86 1.95
N LYS A 24 10.50 -1.00 2.82
CA LYS A 24 11.68 -1.77 2.48
C LYS A 24 11.34 -3.22 2.19
N LYS A 25 10.46 -3.79 3.00
CA LYS A 25 10.04 -5.17 2.82
C LYS A 25 9.23 -5.35 1.54
N LEU A 26 8.31 -4.42 1.27
CA LEU A 26 7.51 -4.48 0.06
C LEU A 26 8.37 -4.32 -1.19
N ALA A 27 9.30 -3.36 -1.16
CA ALA A 27 10.16 -3.10 -2.31
C ALA A 27 11.05 -4.30 -2.64
N ALA A 28 11.37 -5.10 -1.63
CA ALA A 28 12.21 -6.29 -1.84
C ALA A 28 11.41 -7.46 -2.44
N SER A 29 10.09 -7.36 -2.47
CA SER A 29 9.28 -8.45 -3.00
C SER A 29 9.34 -8.48 -4.52
N PRO A 30 9.57 -9.65 -5.13
CA PRO A 30 9.56 -9.74 -6.60
C PRO A 30 8.17 -9.49 -7.21
N ARG A 31 7.13 -9.49 -6.38
CA ARG A 31 5.77 -9.24 -6.85
C ARG A 31 5.39 -7.76 -6.79
N CYS A 32 6.24 -6.93 -6.22
CA CYS A 32 5.98 -5.51 -6.15
C CYS A 32 6.50 -4.82 -7.40
N GLY A 33 5.60 -4.16 -8.13
CA GLY A 33 5.98 -3.32 -9.25
C GLY A 33 6.38 -1.96 -8.73
N LYS A 34 5.54 -0.95 -8.97
CA LYS A 34 5.78 0.36 -8.39
C LYS A 34 5.27 0.40 -6.97
N LEU A 35 6.02 1.05 -6.10
CA LEU A 35 5.62 1.27 -4.72
C LEU A 35 5.43 2.77 -4.51
N TYR A 36 4.19 3.16 -4.24
CA TYR A 36 3.85 4.55 -3.89
C TYR A 36 3.68 4.63 -2.40
N ILE A 37 4.16 5.71 -1.79
CA ILE A 37 4.06 5.90 -0.34
C ILE A 37 3.46 7.27 -0.06
N ALA A 38 2.42 7.33 0.72
CA ALA A 38 1.70 8.57 0.96
C ALA A 38 1.50 8.82 2.45
N PRO A 39 2.02 9.90 2.99
CA PRO A 39 2.90 10.87 2.35
C PRO A 39 4.36 10.46 2.31
N GLY A 40 4.75 9.45 3.09
CA GLY A 40 6.13 8.99 3.14
C GLY A 40 7.05 9.91 3.93
N ASN A 41 8.34 9.58 3.90
CA ASN A 41 9.37 10.38 4.58
C ASN A 41 10.67 10.25 3.78
N GLY A 42 11.76 10.84 4.31
CA GLY A 42 13.03 10.81 3.60
C GLY A 42 13.58 9.40 3.40
N GLY A 43 13.31 8.49 4.35
CA GLY A 43 13.75 7.11 4.22
C GLY A 43 12.94 6.36 3.19
N THR A 44 11.61 6.56 3.17
CA THR A 44 10.76 5.83 2.25
C THR A 44 11.01 6.22 0.79
N SER A 45 11.53 7.42 0.55
CA SER A 45 11.83 7.85 -0.82
C SER A 45 12.93 7.00 -1.46
N GLN A 46 13.69 6.27 -0.65
CA GLN A 46 14.71 5.36 -1.16
C GLN A 46 14.13 4.01 -1.58
N GLU A 47 12.93 3.70 -1.09
CA GLU A 47 12.30 2.42 -1.38
C GLU A 47 11.25 2.52 -2.47
N GLY A 48 10.61 3.68 -2.61
CA GLY A 48 9.57 3.89 -3.58
C GLY A 48 9.36 5.36 -3.84
N GLU A 49 8.20 5.70 -4.36
CA GLU A 49 7.88 7.08 -4.71
C GLU A 49 6.96 7.67 -3.65
N ASN A 50 7.44 8.69 -2.94
CA ASN A 50 6.59 9.44 -2.02
C ASN A 50 5.64 10.31 -2.84
N ILE A 51 4.37 10.31 -2.44
CA ILE A 51 3.36 11.11 -3.14
C ILE A 51 2.63 12.00 -2.15
N SER A 52 2.20 13.13 -2.64
CA SER A 52 1.46 14.11 -1.84
C SER A 52 -0.02 13.74 -1.85
N LEU A 53 -0.42 12.94 -0.86
CA LEU A 53 -1.78 12.42 -0.77
C LEU A 53 -2.14 12.35 0.71
N ASP A 54 -3.33 12.81 1.05
CA ASP A 54 -3.81 12.75 2.43
C ASP A 54 -4.23 11.31 2.75
N GLU A 55 -3.46 10.66 3.59
CA GLU A 55 -3.70 9.27 3.96
C GLU A 55 -5.00 9.08 4.75
N ASN A 56 -5.57 10.16 5.26
CA ASN A 56 -6.81 10.12 6.02
C ASN A 56 -8.02 10.55 5.21
N ASP A 57 -7.89 10.67 3.91
CA ASP A 57 -9.00 11.02 3.02
C ASP A 57 -9.41 9.78 2.23
N PRO A 58 -10.49 9.10 2.64
CA PRO A 58 -10.89 7.84 1.99
C PRO A 58 -11.11 7.99 0.49
N ALA A 59 -11.77 9.07 0.07
CA ALA A 59 -12.06 9.24 -1.34
C ALA A 59 -10.79 9.48 -2.15
N ALA A 60 -9.87 10.27 -1.61
CA ALA A 60 -8.62 10.58 -2.31
C ALA A 60 -7.75 9.33 -2.43
N VAL A 61 -7.69 8.53 -1.37
CA VAL A 61 -6.88 7.30 -1.40
C VAL A 61 -7.45 6.31 -2.40
N ALA A 62 -8.76 6.10 -2.37
CA ALA A 62 -9.39 5.17 -3.30
C ALA A 62 -9.22 5.63 -4.74
N ALA A 63 -9.37 6.94 -4.99
CA ALA A 63 -9.21 7.49 -6.34
C ALA A 63 -7.78 7.31 -6.85
N PHE A 64 -6.79 7.58 -5.99
CA PHE A 64 -5.39 7.40 -6.39
C PHE A 64 -5.11 5.95 -6.75
N ALA A 65 -5.52 5.03 -5.86
CA ALA A 65 -5.26 3.61 -6.08
C ALA A 65 -5.91 3.12 -7.36
N LYS A 66 -7.11 3.59 -7.64
CA LYS A 66 -7.83 3.21 -8.85
C LYS A 66 -7.19 3.80 -10.09
N ASP A 67 -6.84 5.10 -10.04
CA ASP A 67 -6.26 5.79 -11.18
C ASP A 67 -4.89 5.24 -11.56
N HIS A 68 -4.15 4.75 -10.59
CA HIS A 68 -2.81 4.19 -10.81
C HIS A 68 -2.83 2.67 -10.89
N ALA A 69 -4.02 2.07 -10.94
CA ALA A 69 -4.18 0.63 -11.09
C ALA A 69 -3.39 -0.15 -10.03
N CYS A 70 -3.40 0.34 -8.79
CA CYS A 70 -2.75 -0.35 -7.70
C CYS A 70 -3.48 -1.66 -7.42
N GLY A 71 -2.72 -2.72 -7.21
CA GLY A 71 -3.29 -4.02 -6.90
C GLY A 71 -3.51 -4.23 -5.41
N MET A 72 -2.98 -3.34 -4.58
CA MET A 72 -3.08 -3.48 -3.14
C MET A 72 -2.80 -2.15 -2.46
N VAL A 73 -3.49 -1.89 -1.35
CA VAL A 73 -3.21 -0.76 -0.49
C VAL A 73 -2.86 -1.29 0.90
N VAL A 74 -1.77 -0.82 1.46
CA VAL A 74 -1.32 -1.20 2.79
C VAL A 74 -1.38 0.02 3.69
N ILE A 75 -2.05 -0.10 4.83
CA ILE A 75 -2.20 1.00 5.78
C ILE A 75 -1.29 0.75 6.97
N GLY A 76 -0.29 1.62 7.15
CA GLY A 76 0.63 1.50 8.26
C GLY A 76 0.06 2.00 9.59
N PRO A 77 -0.42 3.25 9.66
CA PRO A 77 -0.95 3.79 10.92
C PRO A 77 -2.43 3.42 11.08
N GLU A 78 -2.95 3.68 12.28
CA GLU A 78 -4.35 3.34 12.56
C GLU A 78 -5.33 4.42 12.15
N ALA A 79 -4.89 5.67 12.08
CA ALA A 79 -5.79 6.79 11.81
C ALA A 79 -6.60 6.61 10.51
N PRO A 80 -6.01 6.18 9.40
CA PRO A 80 -6.81 5.97 8.18
C PRO A 80 -7.90 4.93 8.36
N LEU A 81 -7.67 3.92 9.21
CA LEU A 81 -8.69 2.91 9.46
C LEU A 81 -9.89 3.50 10.16
N VAL A 82 -9.66 4.43 11.07
CA VAL A 82 -10.73 5.06 11.85
C VAL A 82 -11.64 5.88 10.94
N VAL A 83 -11.09 6.53 9.92
CA VAL A 83 -11.88 7.37 9.03
C VAL A 83 -12.42 6.62 7.80
N GLY A 84 -12.24 5.31 7.74
CA GLY A 84 -12.89 4.50 6.72
C GLY A 84 -12.15 4.34 5.42
N VAL A 85 -10.83 4.55 5.42
CA VAL A 85 -10.03 4.41 4.20
C VAL A 85 -10.09 2.99 3.66
N ALA A 86 -9.99 1.99 4.55
CA ALA A 86 -10.00 0.59 4.10
C ALA A 86 -11.31 0.25 3.40
N ASP A 87 -12.44 0.72 3.94
CA ASP A 87 -13.72 0.44 3.32
C ASP A 87 -13.83 1.07 1.94
N ALA A 88 -13.38 2.33 1.82
CA ALA A 88 -13.43 3.03 0.53
C ALA A 88 -12.59 2.33 -0.53
N VAL A 89 -11.40 1.86 -0.14
CA VAL A 89 -10.52 1.16 -1.05
C VAL A 89 -11.13 -0.17 -1.48
N ARG A 90 -11.71 -0.90 -0.53
CA ARG A 90 -12.34 -2.19 -0.85
C ARG A 90 -13.56 -2.02 -1.73
N GLU A 91 -14.32 -0.94 -1.53
CA GLU A 91 -15.45 -0.64 -2.40
C GLU A 91 -15.01 -0.35 -3.83
N ALA A 92 -13.79 0.14 -4.00
CA ALA A 92 -13.23 0.36 -5.33
C ALA A 92 -12.71 -0.94 -5.95
N GLY A 93 -12.83 -2.06 -5.25
CA GLY A 93 -12.41 -3.36 -5.75
C GLY A 93 -10.94 -3.66 -5.51
N ILE A 94 -10.29 -2.95 -4.61
CA ILE A 94 -8.86 -3.10 -4.36
C ILE A 94 -8.65 -3.70 -2.97
N PRO A 95 -7.84 -4.76 -2.84
CA PRO A 95 -7.51 -5.31 -1.52
C PRO A 95 -6.81 -4.27 -0.65
N CYS A 96 -7.18 -4.23 0.62
CA CYS A 96 -6.63 -3.28 1.56
C CYS A 96 -6.33 -3.98 2.87
N PHE A 97 -5.11 -3.80 3.38
CA PHE A 97 -4.64 -4.47 4.59
C PHE A 97 -4.18 -3.45 5.61
N GLY A 98 -4.50 -3.70 6.86
CA GLY A 98 -4.20 -2.78 7.95
C GLY A 98 -2.91 -3.12 8.68
N PRO A 99 -2.65 -2.38 9.76
CA PRO A 99 -1.41 -2.55 10.53
C PRO A 99 -1.26 -3.98 11.07
N GLY A 100 -0.04 -4.47 11.01
CA GLY A 100 0.29 -5.77 11.57
C GLY A 100 0.03 -6.94 10.64
N ALA A 101 -0.67 -6.72 9.54
CA ALA A 101 -1.03 -7.79 8.62
C ALA A 101 -0.19 -7.80 7.35
N GLU A 102 0.52 -6.71 7.07
CA GLU A 102 1.12 -6.51 5.76
C GLU A 102 2.14 -7.58 5.38
N GLY A 103 2.95 -8.01 6.33
CA GLY A 103 3.95 -9.03 6.04
C GLY A 103 3.32 -10.36 5.72
N ALA A 104 2.37 -10.77 6.56
CA ALA A 104 1.66 -12.03 6.35
C ALA A 104 0.84 -11.97 5.06
N GLN A 105 0.26 -10.81 4.76
CA GLN A 105 -0.55 -10.67 3.55
C GLN A 105 0.31 -10.72 2.29
N MET A 106 1.52 -10.16 2.33
CA MET A 106 2.40 -10.25 1.18
C MET A 106 2.78 -11.69 0.89
N GLU A 107 3.03 -12.48 1.93
CA GLU A 107 3.29 -13.89 1.75
C GLU A 107 2.04 -14.63 1.32
N GLY A 108 0.92 -14.30 1.94
CA GLY A 108 -0.34 -14.96 1.65
C GLY A 108 -0.91 -14.60 0.30
N SER A 109 -0.56 -13.43 -0.25
CA SER A 109 -1.12 -13.00 -1.52
C SER A 109 -0.79 -13.96 -2.65
N LYS A 110 0.26 -14.72 -2.52
CA LYS A 110 0.59 -15.72 -3.51
C LYS A 110 -0.43 -16.85 -3.56
N LEU A 111 -1.29 -16.93 -2.54
CA LEU A 111 -2.32 -17.95 -2.46
C LEU A 111 -3.59 -17.54 -3.19
N PHE A 112 -3.69 -16.31 -3.60
CA PHE A 112 -4.89 -15.82 -4.28
C PHE A 112 -4.78 -15.93 -5.77
#